data_e58ac68436404f2b05d92164079537d1
#
_entry.id   e58ac68436404f2b05d92164079537d1
#
_cell.length_a   1.000
_cell.length_b   1.000
_cell.length_c   1.000
_cell.angle_alpha   90.00
_cell.angle_beta   90.00
_cell.angle_gamma   90.00
#
_symmetry.space_group_name_H-M   'P 1'
#
loop_
_entity.id
_entity.type
_entity.pdbx_description
1 polymer ?
#
loop_
_entity_poly.entity_id
_entity_poly.type
_entity_poly.pdbx_seq_one_letter_code
_entity_poly.pdbx_strand_id
1 'polypeptide(L)'
;MEIGRGFAQAAMLGSWAHDEILAVRDGRVERASNLAGGIEGGTSNGSDVVVRAAYKPISTVPRALRTVDLATGGAATALHQRSDTTAVVPGAVIAEAMVALVLADALMDKTGGDCVAEARRNLTAYLDRVAERTRW
;
A
#
# COMPACT_ATOMS: atom_id res chain seq x y z
N MET A 1 2.54 2.57 7.80
CA MET A 1 2.24 2.19 6.43
C MET A 1 3.36 2.70 5.53
N GLU A 2 3.76 1.92 4.54
CA GLU A 2 4.75 2.31 3.52
C GLU A 2 4.30 1.84 2.13
N ILE A 3 4.77 2.52 1.10
CA ILE A 3 4.64 2.12 -0.30
C ILE A 3 5.99 1.59 -0.74
N GLY A 4 6.00 0.42 -1.40
CA GLY A 4 7.25 -0.25 -1.78
C GLY A 4 8.09 -0.62 -0.56
N ARG A 5 9.37 -0.23 -0.59
CA ARG A 5 10.32 -0.40 0.51
C ARG A 5 10.58 0.87 1.31
N GLY A 6 9.62 1.79 1.39
CA GLY A 6 9.76 3.14 1.90
C GLY A 6 10.74 3.32 3.07
N PHE A 7 10.53 2.67 4.22
CA PHE A 7 11.45 2.77 5.36
C PHE A 7 12.83 2.16 5.08
N ALA A 8 12.88 1.05 4.35
CA ALA A 8 14.16 0.42 4.00
C ALA A 8 14.94 1.28 2.98
N GLN A 9 14.26 1.91 2.03
CA GLN A 9 14.89 2.83 1.07
C GLN A 9 15.51 4.05 1.76
N ALA A 10 14.93 4.54 2.85
CA ALA A 10 15.48 5.65 3.61
C ALA A 10 16.89 5.36 4.20
N ALA A 11 17.24 4.08 4.35
CA ALA A 11 18.55 3.63 4.82
C ALA A 11 19.51 3.25 3.67
N MET A 12 19.10 3.40 2.41
CA MET A 12 19.92 3.04 1.24
C MET A 12 20.63 4.27 0.65
N LEU A 13 21.72 4.03 -0.05
CA LEU A 13 22.31 5.05 -0.92
C LEU A 13 21.37 5.31 -2.11
N GLY A 14 21.23 6.56 -2.53
CA GLY A 14 20.32 6.94 -3.61
C GLY A 14 20.50 6.15 -4.90
N SER A 15 21.74 5.82 -5.26
CA SER A 15 22.06 4.99 -6.43
C SER A 15 21.52 3.54 -6.35
N TRP A 16 21.16 3.06 -5.16
CA TRP A 16 20.62 1.72 -4.94
C TRP A 16 19.13 1.72 -4.58
N ALA A 17 18.59 2.91 -4.37
CA ALA A 17 17.21 3.10 -3.93
C ALA A 17 16.20 3.27 -5.09
N HIS A 18 16.70 3.43 -6.33
CA HIS A 18 15.86 3.66 -7.49
C HIS A 18 15.73 2.42 -8.37
N ASP A 19 14.59 2.29 -9.02
CA ASP A 19 14.27 1.19 -9.94
C ASP A 19 14.80 1.53 -11.34
N GLU A 20 15.97 1.00 -11.69
CA GLU A 20 16.57 1.23 -13.00
C GLU A 20 15.69 0.76 -14.13
N ILE A 21 15.58 1.57 -15.19
CA ILE A 21 14.87 1.21 -16.41
C ILE A 21 15.82 0.42 -17.30
N LEU A 22 15.48 -0.83 -17.60
CA LEU A 22 16.29 -1.74 -18.38
C LEU A 22 15.94 -1.73 -19.87
N ALA A 23 14.64 -1.62 -20.17
CA ALA A 23 14.15 -1.69 -21.54
C ALA A 23 12.72 -1.10 -21.65
N VAL A 24 12.32 -0.87 -22.90
CA VAL A 24 10.90 -0.67 -23.24
C VAL A 24 10.53 -1.77 -24.24
N ARG A 25 9.53 -2.59 -23.90
CA ARG A 25 9.04 -3.66 -24.75
C ARG A 25 7.52 -3.62 -24.84
N ASP A 26 6.99 -3.69 -26.04
CA ASP A 26 5.55 -3.65 -26.29
C ASP A 26 4.84 -2.47 -25.60
N GLY A 27 5.49 -1.30 -25.58
CA GLY A 27 4.96 -0.09 -24.95
C GLY A 27 5.02 -0.10 -23.41
N ARG A 28 5.71 -1.07 -22.80
CA ARG A 28 5.88 -1.19 -21.34
C ARG A 28 7.32 -0.96 -20.95
N VAL A 29 7.50 -0.23 -19.87
CA VAL A 29 8.81 0.00 -19.26
C VAL A 29 9.16 -1.18 -18.36
N GLU A 30 10.26 -1.86 -18.67
CA GLU A 30 10.84 -2.90 -17.80
C GLU A 30 11.81 -2.26 -16.81
N ARG A 31 11.65 -2.59 -15.53
CA ARG A 31 12.52 -2.13 -14.45
C ARG A 31 13.28 -3.29 -13.82
N ALA A 32 14.47 -3.00 -13.28
CA ALA A 32 15.31 -3.96 -12.56
C ALA A 32 14.68 -4.42 -11.24
N SER A 33 13.82 -3.59 -10.65
CA SER A 33 13.21 -3.82 -9.35
C SER A 33 11.90 -3.04 -9.24
N ASN A 34 11.19 -3.19 -8.12
CA ASN A 34 10.03 -2.40 -7.77
C ASN A 34 10.15 -1.91 -6.31
N LEU A 35 11.23 -1.22 -6.01
CA LEU A 35 11.51 -0.65 -4.69
C LEU A 35 10.53 0.47 -4.36
N ALA A 36 10.17 1.27 -5.38
CA ALA A 36 9.19 2.35 -5.28
C ALA A 36 7.75 1.83 -5.05
N GLY A 37 7.50 0.52 -5.22
CA GLY A 37 6.18 -0.08 -5.05
C GLY A 37 5.14 0.46 -6.02
N GLY A 38 5.52 0.70 -7.28
CA GLY A 38 4.63 1.11 -8.36
C GLY A 38 4.26 2.59 -8.38
N ILE A 39 4.73 3.40 -7.43
CA ILE A 39 4.42 4.84 -7.34
C ILE A 39 5.72 5.65 -7.39
N GLU A 40 5.84 6.51 -8.38
CA GLU A 40 6.96 7.44 -8.57
C GLU A 40 6.43 8.83 -8.89
N GLY A 41 6.97 9.85 -8.24
CA GLY A 41 6.55 11.24 -8.46
C GLY A 41 5.06 11.49 -8.17
N GLY A 42 4.43 10.70 -7.30
CA GLY A 42 3.01 10.79 -6.97
C GLY A 42 2.07 10.14 -7.98
N THR A 43 2.60 9.42 -8.98
CA THR A 43 1.81 8.72 -10.00
C THR A 43 2.20 7.25 -10.08
N SER A 44 1.27 6.41 -10.56
CA SER A 44 1.58 5.02 -10.88
C SER A 44 2.51 4.93 -12.10
N ASN A 45 3.50 4.04 -12.04
CA ASN A 45 4.51 3.86 -13.07
C ASN A 45 4.30 2.62 -13.96
N GLY A 46 3.17 1.91 -13.80
CA GLY A 46 2.83 0.71 -14.54
C GLY A 46 3.31 -0.60 -13.90
N SER A 47 4.09 -0.53 -12.81
CA SER A 47 4.44 -1.68 -11.98
C SER A 47 3.36 -1.95 -10.94
N ASP A 48 3.45 -3.10 -10.26
CA ASP A 48 2.51 -3.43 -9.17
C ASP A 48 2.57 -2.39 -8.04
N VAL A 49 1.40 -1.96 -7.59
CA VAL A 49 1.30 -1.09 -6.42
C VAL A 49 1.44 -1.93 -5.16
N VAL A 50 2.54 -1.74 -4.44
CA VAL A 50 2.86 -2.50 -3.23
C VAL A 50 2.71 -1.61 -2.00
N VAL A 51 1.73 -1.94 -1.17
CA VAL A 51 1.48 -1.25 0.11
C VAL A 51 1.74 -2.22 1.25
N ARG A 52 2.48 -1.77 2.27
CA ARG A 52 2.71 -2.51 3.50
C ARG A 52 2.16 -1.74 4.69
N ALA A 53 1.47 -2.45 5.58
CA ALA A 53 0.94 -1.89 6.81
C ALA A 53 1.42 -2.71 8.00
N ALA A 54 1.90 -2.02 9.03
CA ALA A 54 2.23 -2.65 10.30
C ALA A 54 1.09 -2.40 11.28
N TYR A 55 0.66 -3.47 11.93
CA TYR A 55 -0.34 -3.42 12.99
C TYR A 55 0.35 -3.54 14.34
N LYS A 56 0.03 -2.63 15.26
CA LYS A 56 0.46 -2.81 16.64
C LYS A 56 -0.20 -4.05 17.24
N PRO A 57 0.45 -4.72 18.20
CA PRO A 57 -0.13 -5.86 18.88
C PRO A 57 -1.47 -5.53 19.52
N ILE A 58 -2.30 -6.56 19.69
CA ILE A 58 -3.55 -6.44 20.46
C ILE A 58 -3.20 -6.03 21.88
N SER A 59 -3.97 -5.10 22.44
CA SER A 59 -3.71 -4.50 23.74
C SER A 59 -3.87 -5.48 24.93
N THR A 60 -4.69 -6.51 24.75
CA THR A 60 -4.89 -7.55 25.77
C THR A 60 -3.96 -8.73 25.51
N VAL A 61 -3.10 -9.04 26.47
CA VAL A 61 -2.12 -10.14 26.36
C VAL A 61 -2.29 -11.12 27.51
N PRO A 62 -2.05 -12.43 27.31
CA PRO A 62 -2.18 -13.43 28.38
C PRO A 62 -1.23 -13.19 29.56
N ARG A 63 -0.06 -12.62 29.29
CA ARG A 63 0.89 -12.25 30.33
C ARG A 63 0.44 -10.93 30.96
N ALA A 64 0.00 -10.99 32.20
CA ALA A 64 -0.46 -9.82 32.94
C ALA A 64 0.64 -8.74 33.07
N LEU A 65 0.32 -7.53 32.65
CA LEU A 65 1.19 -6.36 32.73
C LEU A 65 0.89 -5.58 34.01
N ARG A 66 1.86 -4.79 34.48
CA ARG A 66 1.65 -3.86 35.60
C ARG A 66 0.69 -2.75 35.17
N THR A 67 -0.17 -2.37 36.10
CA THR A 67 -1.09 -1.24 35.95
C THR A 67 -1.29 -0.57 37.31
N VAL A 68 -2.23 0.35 37.41
CA VAL A 68 -2.65 0.99 38.63
C VAL A 68 -4.16 0.82 38.85
N ASP A 69 -4.55 0.67 40.11
CA ASP A 69 -5.95 0.74 40.50
C ASP A 69 -6.38 2.22 40.51
N LEU A 70 -7.38 2.55 39.72
CA LEU A 70 -7.84 3.94 39.56
C LEU A 70 -8.57 4.47 40.85
N ALA A 71 -9.08 3.60 41.68
CA ALA A 71 -9.79 4.00 42.88
C ALA A 71 -8.82 4.32 44.04
N THR A 72 -7.71 3.57 44.11
CA THR A 72 -6.75 3.67 45.22
C THR A 72 -5.45 4.35 44.82
N GLY A 73 -5.16 4.46 43.50
CA GLY A 73 -3.86 4.90 42.98
C GLY A 73 -2.72 3.89 43.21
N GLY A 74 -3.02 2.73 43.78
CA GLY A 74 -2.05 1.69 44.13
C GLY A 74 -1.63 0.86 42.91
N ALA A 75 -0.46 0.19 43.05
CA ALA A 75 0.02 -0.74 42.03
C ALA A 75 -0.94 -1.94 41.89
N ALA A 76 -1.24 -2.30 40.68
CA ALA A 76 -2.14 -3.41 40.32
C ALA A 76 -1.58 -4.22 39.16
N THR A 77 -2.24 -5.34 38.85
CA THR A 77 -1.95 -6.17 37.70
C THR A 77 -3.14 -6.15 36.75
N ALA A 78 -2.87 -5.93 35.48
CA ALA A 78 -3.90 -5.88 34.46
C ALA A 78 -4.68 -7.20 34.40
N LEU A 79 -6.00 -7.11 34.36
CA LEU A 79 -6.85 -8.27 34.18
C LEU A 79 -6.79 -8.76 32.74
N HIS A 80 -6.45 -10.04 32.56
CA HIS A 80 -6.58 -10.67 31.26
C HIS A 80 -8.07 -11.02 31.02
N GLN A 81 -8.64 -10.39 30.04
CA GLN A 81 -9.92 -10.78 29.49
C GLN A 81 -9.68 -11.63 28.22
N ARG A 82 -10.67 -11.83 27.42
CA ARG A 82 -10.52 -12.46 26.12
C ARG A 82 -9.55 -11.64 25.24
N SER A 83 -8.62 -12.31 24.58
CA SER A 83 -7.81 -11.73 23.52
C SER A 83 -7.75 -12.66 22.32
N ASP A 84 -7.84 -12.08 21.13
CA ASP A 84 -7.53 -12.80 19.89
C ASP A 84 -5.99 -12.90 19.75
N THR A 85 -5.53 -13.91 19.00
CA THR A 85 -4.08 -14.14 18.87
C THR A 85 -3.43 -13.05 18.02
N THR A 86 -4.12 -12.58 16.97
CA THR A 86 -3.61 -11.54 16.07
C THR A 86 -4.76 -10.85 15.32
N ALA A 87 -4.56 -9.59 14.97
CA ALA A 87 -5.44 -8.82 14.09
C ALA A 87 -4.87 -8.65 12.68
N VAL A 88 -3.75 -9.29 12.35
CA VAL A 88 -3.06 -9.08 11.05
C VAL A 88 -3.91 -9.58 9.89
N VAL A 89 -4.53 -10.76 10.00
CA VAL A 89 -5.34 -11.32 8.91
C VAL A 89 -6.55 -10.45 8.58
N PRO A 90 -7.44 -10.11 9.52
CA PRO A 90 -8.54 -9.19 9.21
C PRO A 90 -8.05 -7.80 8.82
N GLY A 91 -6.96 -7.33 9.41
CA GLY A 91 -6.33 -6.06 9.06
C GLY A 91 -5.81 -6.01 7.64
N ALA A 92 -5.27 -7.11 7.12
CA ALA A 92 -4.82 -7.20 5.72
C ALA A 92 -5.99 -7.02 4.74
N VAL A 93 -7.12 -7.69 4.99
CA VAL A 93 -8.33 -7.57 4.16
C VAL A 93 -8.88 -6.13 4.19
N ILE A 94 -8.89 -5.50 5.36
CA ILE A 94 -9.31 -4.10 5.48
C ILE A 94 -8.36 -3.18 4.72
N ALA A 95 -7.06 -3.37 4.85
CA ALA A 95 -6.06 -2.55 4.14
C ALA A 95 -6.20 -2.70 2.62
N GLU A 96 -6.38 -3.92 2.10
CA GLU A 96 -6.64 -4.17 0.69
C GLU A 96 -7.90 -3.44 0.19
N ALA A 97 -9.01 -3.56 0.92
CA ALA A 97 -10.25 -2.89 0.57
C ALA A 97 -10.10 -1.36 0.54
N MET A 98 -9.40 -0.78 1.52
CA MET A 98 -9.15 0.66 1.57
C MET A 98 -8.27 1.15 0.42
N VAL A 99 -7.22 0.39 0.06
CA VAL A 99 -6.38 0.69 -1.11
C VAL A 99 -7.20 0.60 -2.39
N ALA A 100 -8.04 -0.43 -2.55
CA ALA A 100 -8.90 -0.58 -3.71
C ALA A 100 -9.88 0.60 -3.88
N LEU A 101 -10.46 1.10 -2.80
CA LEU A 101 -11.35 2.27 -2.84
C LEU A 101 -10.60 3.53 -3.31
N VAL A 102 -9.41 3.79 -2.77
CA VAL A 102 -8.58 4.95 -3.18
C VAL A 102 -8.18 4.85 -4.65
N LEU A 103 -7.78 3.65 -5.10
CA LEU A 103 -7.43 3.44 -6.50
C LEU A 103 -8.63 3.55 -7.44
N ALA A 104 -9.82 3.11 -7.01
CA ALA A 104 -11.05 3.27 -7.78
C ALA A 104 -11.41 4.75 -7.97
N ASP A 105 -11.31 5.55 -6.91
CA ASP A 105 -11.54 6.99 -6.97
C ASP A 105 -10.56 7.67 -7.94
N ALA A 106 -9.26 7.42 -7.80
CA ALA A 106 -8.23 7.94 -8.70
C ALA A 106 -8.43 7.48 -10.17
N LEU A 107 -8.92 6.25 -10.37
CA LEU A 107 -9.25 5.74 -11.71
C LEU A 107 -10.44 6.50 -12.30
N MET A 108 -11.48 6.73 -11.53
CA MET A 108 -12.65 7.49 -11.97
C MET A 108 -12.30 8.95 -12.29
N ASP A 109 -11.47 9.58 -11.49
CA ASP A 109 -10.92 10.91 -11.80
C ASP A 109 -10.16 10.93 -13.13
N LYS A 110 -9.40 9.88 -13.38
CA LYS A 110 -8.60 9.74 -14.61
C LYS A 110 -9.44 9.50 -15.85
N THR A 111 -10.47 8.66 -15.74
CA THR A 111 -11.25 8.16 -16.90
C THR A 111 -12.57 8.90 -17.07
N GLY A 112 -13.19 9.34 -15.99
CA GLY A 112 -14.55 9.86 -16.01
C GLY A 112 -15.56 8.81 -16.49
N GLY A 113 -16.74 9.27 -16.86
CA GLY A 113 -17.84 8.48 -17.42
C GLY A 113 -18.95 8.18 -16.40
N ASP A 114 -20.18 8.06 -16.91
CA ASP A 114 -21.38 7.83 -16.09
C ASP A 114 -21.62 6.33 -15.83
N CYS A 115 -20.88 5.45 -16.49
CA CYS A 115 -20.98 4.01 -16.31
C CYS A 115 -19.64 3.30 -16.56
N VAL A 116 -19.55 2.06 -16.08
CA VAL A 116 -18.35 1.21 -16.21
C VAL A 116 -17.90 1.04 -17.68
N ALA A 117 -18.83 0.95 -18.62
CA ALA A 117 -18.52 0.81 -20.03
C ALA A 117 -17.79 2.02 -20.60
N GLU A 118 -18.19 3.22 -20.19
CA GLU A 118 -17.53 4.47 -20.58
C GLU A 118 -16.15 4.60 -19.95
N ALA A 119 -16.03 4.38 -18.64
CA ALA A 119 -14.76 4.40 -17.96
C ALA A 119 -13.76 3.42 -18.57
N ARG A 120 -14.21 2.19 -18.91
CA ARG A 120 -13.38 1.18 -19.58
C ARG A 120 -12.91 1.65 -20.96
N ARG A 121 -13.81 2.18 -21.79
CA ARG A 121 -13.47 2.72 -23.12
C ARG A 121 -12.43 3.83 -23.01
N ASN A 122 -12.62 4.75 -22.07
CA ASN A 122 -11.72 5.89 -21.87
C ASN A 122 -10.35 5.42 -21.36
N LEU A 123 -10.30 4.43 -20.48
CA LEU A 123 -9.07 3.80 -20.02
C LEU A 123 -8.31 3.13 -21.17
N THR A 124 -9.02 2.35 -22.01
CA THR A 124 -8.41 1.69 -23.18
C THR A 124 -7.78 2.74 -24.11
N ALA A 125 -8.52 3.77 -24.48
CA ALA A 125 -8.01 4.84 -25.34
C ALA A 125 -6.81 5.59 -24.73
N TYR A 126 -6.76 5.72 -23.41
CA TYR A 126 -5.61 6.27 -22.72
C TYR A 126 -4.38 5.35 -22.80
N LEU A 127 -4.56 4.06 -22.57
CA LEU A 127 -3.47 3.07 -22.62
C LEU A 127 -2.91 2.92 -24.04
N ASP A 128 -3.74 2.94 -25.06
CA ASP A 128 -3.33 2.91 -26.45
C ASP A 128 -2.42 4.11 -26.80
N ARG A 129 -2.79 5.31 -26.36
CA ARG A 129 -1.94 6.50 -26.54
C ARG A 129 -0.63 6.42 -25.80
N VAL A 130 -0.61 5.81 -24.60
CA VAL A 130 0.65 5.58 -23.87
C VAL A 130 1.54 4.62 -24.63
N ALA A 131 0.98 3.51 -25.13
CA ALA A 131 1.71 2.53 -25.92
C ALA A 131 2.27 3.11 -27.23
N GLU A 132 1.52 4.00 -27.90
CA GLU A 132 2.01 4.70 -29.09
C GLU A 132 3.21 5.61 -28.81
N ARG A 133 3.20 6.32 -27.67
CA ARG A 133 4.29 7.21 -27.27
C ARG A 133 5.58 6.49 -26.88
N THR A 134 5.47 5.22 -26.52
CA THR A 134 6.60 4.39 -26.10
C THR A 134 7.05 3.39 -27.17
N ARG A 135 6.54 3.52 -28.39
CA ARG A 135 7.08 2.81 -29.57
C ARG A 135 8.30 3.56 -30.07
N TRP A 136 9.45 3.04 -29.76
CA TRP A 136 10.75 3.46 -30.30
C TRP A 136 11.25 2.49 -31.35
#